data_8b0044eab5aab26f1879848cfb05ad6a
#
_entry.id   8b0044eab5aab26f1879848cfb05ad6a
#
_cell.length_a   1.000
_cell.length_b   1.000
_cell.length_c   1.000
_cell.angle_alpha   90.00
_cell.angle_beta   90.00
_cell.angle_gamma   90.00
#
_symmetry.space_group_name_H-M   'P 1'
#
loop_
_entity.id
_entity.type
_entity.pdbx_description
1 polymer ?
#
loop_
_entity_poly.entity_id
_entity_poly.type
_entity_poly.pdbx_seq_one_letter_code
_entity_poly.pdbx_strand_id
1 'polypeptide(L)'
;GGAAEPGVASIAPDANQATGRGNIVDRNGIILAASLPTVSLAADPTLIIDPDEVVEGLMAVLPNMSREEISIRLSAKGRFSWLARNLTPKQHQGVIRLGIPGVEFQRGERRVYPHDRLVSHALGITDVDGQGITGIENHFDQSLRTNGAPLRLSIDLRVQSVMREELIDAMAEFKAIG
;
A
#
# COMPACT_ATOMS: atom_id res chain seq x y z
N GLY A 1 29.26 -30.23 22.34
CA GLY A 1 28.77 -29.84 21.03
C GLY A 1 27.39 -29.25 21.18
N GLY A 2 27.27 -27.93 21.31
CA GLY A 2 26.01 -27.23 21.31
C GLY A 2 25.87 -26.53 19.95
N ALA A 3 24.89 -26.95 19.16
CA ALA A 3 24.51 -26.25 17.95
C ALA A 3 23.75 -24.98 18.33
N ALA A 4 24.27 -23.84 17.92
CA ALA A 4 23.59 -22.54 18.04
C ALA A 4 22.49 -22.49 16.97
N GLU A 5 21.24 -22.25 17.37
CA GLU A 5 20.16 -21.93 16.48
C GLU A 5 20.40 -20.55 15.80
N PRO A 6 20.12 -20.43 14.50
CA PRO A 6 20.24 -19.13 13.85
C PRO A 6 19.12 -18.20 14.34
N GLY A 7 19.50 -17.18 15.11
CA GLY A 7 18.58 -16.14 15.56
C GLY A 7 17.91 -15.47 14.38
N VAL A 8 16.58 -15.43 14.40
CA VAL A 8 15.76 -14.62 13.51
C VAL A 8 16.16 -13.16 13.76
N ALA A 9 16.89 -12.58 12.82
CA ALA A 9 17.21 -11.16 12.86
C ALA A 9 15.89 -10.37 12.78
N SER A 10 15.50 -9.78 13.91
CA SER A 10 14.47 -8.77 13.97
C SER A 10 14.99 -7.56 13.17
N ILE A 11 14.51 -7.41 11.94
CA ILE A 11 14.71 -6.19 11.16
C ILE A 11 13.80 -5.14 11.81
N ALA A 12 14.33 -4.46 12.82
CA ALA A 12 13.77 -3.20 13.24
C ALA A 12 13.92 -2.24 12.05
N PRO A 13 12.83 -1.64 11.51
CA PRO A 13 13.00 -0.61 10.50
C PRO A 13 13.77 0.55 11.12
N ASP A 14 14.87 0.94 10.47
CA ASP A 14 15.65 2.11 10.84
C ASP A 14 14.71 3.31 11.00
N ALA A 15 14.60 3.82 12.21
CA ALA A 15 13.76 4.94 12.59
C ALA A 15 14.19 6.27 11.92
N ASN A 16 15.19 6.25 11.06
CA ASN A 16 15.83 7.44 10.51
C ASN A 16 15.51 7.71 9.01
N GLN A 17 14.52 7.03 8.42
CA GLN A 17 14.04 7.33 7.06
C GLN A 17 12.51 7.49 6.99
N ALA A 18 11.91 8.13 7.98
CA ALA A 18 10.49 8.47 7.94
C ALA A 18 10.27 9.74 7.07
N THR A 19 10.42 9.60 5.75
CA THR A 19 9.95 10.61 4.79
C THR A 19 8.49 10.39 4.40
N GLY A 20 7.81 9.42 5.03
CA GLY A 20 6.46 9.00 4.72
C GLY A 20 5.45 9.17 5.85
N ARG A 21 4.22 8.76 5.56
CA ARG A 21 3.11 8.77 6.53
C ARG A 21 3.43 7.90 7.75
N GLY A 22 3.30 8.45 8.97
CA GLY A 22 3.57 7.76 10.23
C GLY A 22 2.77 6.47 10.40
N ASN A 23 3.36 5.47 11.05
CA ASN A 23 2.68 4.23 11.38
C ASN A 23 1.59 4.45 12.44
N ILE A 24 0.54 3.63 12.40
CA ILE A 24 -0.43 3.55 13.50
C ILE A 24 -0.17 2.24 14.23
N VAL A 25 -0.05 2.31 15.55
CA VAL A 25 0.25 1.15 16.39
C VAL A 25 -0.78 1.02 17.52
N ASP A 26 -0.97 -0.19 18.01
CA ASP A 26 -1.78 -0.46 19.20
C ASP A 26 -1.06 0.01 20.48
N ARG A 27 -1.70 -0.17 21.64
CA ARG A 27 -1.10 0.19 22.93
C ARG A 27 0.20 -0.55 23.25
N ASN A 28 0.43 -1.72 22.66
CA ASN A 28 1.60 -2.56 22.87
C ASN A 28 2.68 -2.36 21.78
N GLY A 29 2.43 -1.46 20.81
CA GLY A 29 3.37 -1.20 19.69
C GLY A 29 3.17 -2.13 18.49
N ILE A 30 2.10 -2.93 18.45
CA ILE A 30 1.78 -3.76 17.28
C ILE A 30 1.30 -2.86 16.14
N ILE A 31 1.85 -3.06 14.94
CA ILE A 31 1.55 -2.24 13.77
C ILE A 31 0.13 -2.54 13.28
N LEU A 32 -0.72 -1.52 13.28
CA LEU A 32 -2.09 -1.55 12.77
C LEU A 32 -2.18 -0.97 11.35
N ALA A 33 -1.37 0.04 11.04
CA ALA A 33 -1.20 0.59 9.71
C ALA A 33 0.24 1.02 9.49
N ALA A 34 0.79 0.71 8.32
CA ALA A 34 2.14 1.10 7.92
C ALA A 34 2.18 1.55 6.48
N SER A 35 3.15 2.42 6.15
CA SER A 35 3.45 2.81 4.78
C SER A 35 4.63 2.00 4.26
N LEU A 36 4.42 1.32 3.13
CA LEU A 36 5.47 0.57 2.43
C LEU A 36 5.92 1.36 1.21
N PRO A 37 7.24 1.48 0.97
CA PRO A 37 7.74 2.12 -0.23
C PRO A 37 7.29 1.34 -1.46
N THR A 38 6.83 2.06 -2.47
CA THR A 38 6.42 1.50 -3.76
C THR A 38 6.98 2.32 -4.90
N VAL A 39 6.81 1.78 -6.11
CA VAL A 39 7.14 2.47 -7.36
C VAL A 39 5.87 2.53 -8.21
N SER A 40 5.61 3.66 -8.80
CA SER A 40 4.53 3.87 -9.77
C SER A 40 5.12 4.18 -11.13
N LEU A 41 4.41 3.84 -12.19
CA LEU A 41 4.78 4.09 -13.58
C LEU A 41 4.03 5.31 -14.11
N ALA A 42 4.75 6.28 -14.62
CA ALA A 42 4.23 7.41 -15.37
C ALA A 42 4.82 7.41 -16.79
N ALA A 43 4.17 8.13 -17.68
CA ALA A 43 4.70 8.39 -19.01
C ALA A 43 4.61 9.87 -19.38
N ASP A 44 5.52 10.32 -20.20
CA ASP A 44 5.37 11.50 -21.04
C ASP A 44 4.80 11.06 -22.41
N PRO A 45 3.47 11.24 -22.66
CA PRO A 45 2.86 10.79 -23.92
C PRO A 45 3.50 11.41 -25.16
N THR A 46 4.16 12.56 -25.03
CA THR A 46 4.80 13.25 -26.16
C THR A 46 6.10 12.58 -26.63
N LEU A 47 6.67 11.71 -25.80
CA LEU A 47 7.89 10.95 -26.10
C LEU A 47 7.62 9.52 -26.56
N ILE A 48 6.38 9.08 -26.56
CA ILE A 48 5.97 7.74 -27.01
C ILE A 48 5.90 7.75 -28.54
N ILE A 49 6.76 6.96 -29.18
CA ILE A 49 6.88 6.90 -30.66
C ILE A 49 5.83 5.97 -31.24
N ASP A 50 5.68 4.77 -30.66
CA ASP A 50 4.70 3.76 -31.07
C ASP A 50 3.81 3.37 -29.87
N PRO A 51 2.64 3.99 -29.74
CA PRO A 51 1.72 3.69 -28.63
C PRO A 51 1.22 2.24 -28.65
N ASP A 52 1.05 1.61 -29.82
CA ASP A 52 0.52 0.25 -29.92
C ASP A 52 1.55 -0.78 -29.43
N GLU A 53 2.83 -0.62 -29.79
CA GLU A 53 3.92 -1.45 -29.27
C GLU A 53 4.05 -1.31 -27.74
N VAL A 54 3.93 -0.09 -27.23
CA VAL A 54 3.98 0.17 -25.78
C VAL A 54 2.82 -0.49 -25.06
N VAL A 55 1.61 -0.42 -25.62
CA VAL A 55 0.41 -1.08 -25.05
C VAL A 55 0.63 -2.59 -24.96
N GLU A 56 1.10 -3.23 -26.04
CA GLU A 56 1.35 -4.68 -26.05
C GLU A 56 2.41 -5.07 -25.00
N GLY A 57 3.51 -4.34 -24.95
CA GLY A 57 4.57 -4.57 -23.98
C GLY A 57 4.08 -4.43 -22.54
N LEU A 58 3.32 -3.37 -22.25
CA LEU A 58 2.79 -3.13 -20.90
C LEU A 58 1.73 -4.16 -20.50
N MET A 59 0.86 -4.61 -21.40
CA MET A 59 -0.11 -5.67 -21.12
C MET A 59 0.55 -6.98 -20.69
N ALA A 60 1.69 -7.33 -21.29
CA ALA A 60 2.44 -8.53 -20.92
C ALA A 60 2.99 -8.47 -19.47
N VAL A 61 3.27 -7.28 -18.97
CA VAL A 61 3.86 -7.04 -17.63
C VAL A 61 2.82 -6.64 -16.59
N LEU A 62 1.76 -5.97 -17.01
CA LEU A 62 0.69 -5.43 -16.16
C LEU A 62 -0.66 -6.13 -16.44
N PRO A 63 -0.83 -7.41 -16.08
CA PRO A 63 -1.98 -8.22 -16.47
C PRO A 63 -3.33 -7.72 -15.92
N ASN A 64 -3.30 -6.82 -14.94
CA ASN A 64 -4.50 -6.23 -14.32
C ASN A 64 -5.01 -4.98 -15.06
N MET A 65 -4.34 -4.57 -16.14
CA MET A 65 -4.73 -3.41 -16.93
C MET A 65 -5.22 -3.85 -18.29
N SER A 66 -6.30 -3.22 -18.77
CA SER A 66 -6.80 -3.46 -20.11
C SER A 66 -6.04 -2.63 -21.16
N ARG A 67 -6.12 -3.09 -22.42
CA ARG A 67 -5.60 -2.34 -23.59
C ARG A 67 -6.15 -0.92 -23.63
N GLU A 68 -7.46 -0.80 -23.42
CA GLU A 68 -8.20 0.47 -23.45
C GLU A 68 -7.69 1.44 -22.37
N GLU A 69 -7.49 0.95 -21.16
CA GLU A 69 -6.96 1.78 -20.06
C GLU A 69 -5.57 2.31 -20.36
N ILE A 70 -4.67 1.47 -20.85
CA ILE A 70 -3.31 1.87 -21.20
C ILE A 70 -3.34 2.88 -22.35
N SER A 71 -4.12 2.61 -23.42
CA SER A 71 -4.25 3.51 -24.57
C SER A 71 -4.80 4.88 -24.19
N ILE A 72 -5.82 4.94 -23.35
CA ILE A 72 -6.40 6.21 -22.86
C ILE A 72 -5.33 7.01 -22.11
N ARG A 73 -4.56 6.36 -21.23
CA ARG A 73 -3.52 7.03 -20.42
C ARG A 73 -2.35 7.51 -21.30
N LEU A 74 -1.97 6.76 -22.33
CA LEU A 74 -0.94 7.17 -23.29
C LEU A 74 -1.41 8.28 -24.23
N SER A 75 -2.74 8.39 -24.46
CA SER A 75 -3.34 9.45 -25.29
C SER A 75 -3.67 10.72 -24.48
N ALA A 76 -3.33 10.78 -23.21
CA ALA A 76 -3.61 11.92 -22.36
C ALA A 76 -2.90 13.19 -22.90
N LYS A 77 -3.58 14.32 -22.84
CA LYS A 77 -2.99 15.61 -23.21
C LYS A 77 -2.01 16.06 -22.13
N GLY A 78 -0.78 16.38 -22.52
CA GLY A 78 0.26 16.88 -21.62
C GLY A 78 1.48 15.99 -21.60
N ARG A 79 2.45 16.34 -20.75
CA ARG A 79 3.73 15.68 -20.63
C ARG A 79 3.81 14.70 -19.45
N PHE A 80 2.69 14.43 -18.82
CA PHE A 80 2.63 13.52 -17.69
C PHE A 80 1.29 12.78 -17.62
N SER A 81 1.37 11.46 -17.55
CA SER A 81 0.22 10.58 -17.35
C SER A 81 0.60 9.40 -16.46
N TRP A 82 -0.19 9.13 -15.42
CA TRP A 82 -0.02 7.92 -14.64
C TRP A 82 -0.43 6.69 -15.44
N LEU A 83 0.49 5.75 -15.64
CA LEU A 83 0.19 4.46 -16.27
C LEU A 83 -0.25 3.41 -15.25
N ALA A 84 0.57 3.18 -14.22
CA ALA A 84 0.23 2.22 -13.18
C ALA A 84 0.75 2.68 -11.81
N ARG A 85 -0.04 2.45 -10.77
CA ARG A 85 0.33 2.76 -9.39
C ARG A 85 0.72 1.49 -8.64
N ASN A 86 1.62 1.63 -7.67
CA ASN A 86 1.98 0.56 -6.74
C ASN A 86 2.47 -0.72 -7.43
N LEU A 87 3.45 -0.61 -8.32
CA LEU A 87 4.05 -1.75 -9.00
C LEU A 87 4.65 -2.75 -8.02
N THR A 88 4.45 -4.03 -8.29
CA THR A 88 5.23 -5.08 -7.63
C THR A 88 6.67 -5.06 -8.13
N PRO A 89 7.65 -5.60 -7.37
CA PRO A 89 9.05 -5.69 -7.83
C PRO A 89 9.19 -6.41 -9.19
N LYS A 90 8.36 -7.44 -9.44
CA LYS A 90 8.34 -8.17 -10.70
C LYS A 90 7.86 -7.29 -11.87
N GLN A 91 6.79 -6.53 -11.66
CA GLN A 91 6.26 -5.60 -12.65
C GLN A 91 7.26 -4.48 -12.93
N HIS A 92 7.86 -3.90 -11.90
CA HIS A 92 8.89 -2.87 -12.05
C HIS A 92 10.06 -3.36 -12.91
N GLN A 93 10.61 -4.54 -12.60
CA GLN A 93 11.68 -5.13 -13.41
C GLN A 93 11.22 -5.47 -14.84
N GLY A 94 9.97 -5.93 -15.00
CA GLY A 94 9.39 -6.22 -16.31
C GLY A 94 9.37 -4.97 -17.20
N VAL A 95 8.87 -3.86 -16.68
CA VAL A 95 8.80 -2.58 -17.40
C VAL A 95 10.21 -2.06 -17.74
N ILE A 96 11.19 -2.15 -16.82
CA ILE A 96 12.57 -1.77 -17.10
C ILE A 96 13.12 -2.54 -18.32
N ARG A 97 12.83 -3.84 -18.42
CA ARG A 97 13.31 -4.67 -19.54
C ARG A 97 12.71 -4.31 -20.87
N LEU A 98 11.51 -3.70 -20.89
CA LEU A 98 10.89 -3.23 -22.14
C LEU A 98 11.65 -2.03 -22.74
N GLY A 99 12.37 -1.26 -21.92
CA GLY A 99 13.17 -0.14 -22.40
C GLY A 99 12.39 0.94 -23.12
N ILE A 100 11.13 1.19 -22.74
CA ILE A 100 10.22 2.09 -23.43
C ILE A 100 10.66 3.54 -23.21
N PRO A 101 10.96 4.32 -24.26
CA PRO A 101 11.23 5.75 -24.13
C PRO A 101 10.00 6.50 -23.61
N GLY A 102 10.23 7.52 -22.79
CA GLY A 102 9.15 8.37 -22.29
C GLY A 102 8.38 7.77 -21.09
N VAL A 103 8.78 6.61 -20.55
CA VAL A 103 8.25 6.12 -19.26
C VAL A 103 9.21 6.43 -18.13
N GLU A 104 8.65 6.80 -16.99
CA GLU A 104 9.37 7.17 -15.77
C GLU A 104 8.84 6.44 -14.57
N PHE A 105 9.73 6.15 -13.61
CA PHE A 105 9.36 5.56 -12.34
C PHE A 105 9.30 6.63 -11.26
N GLN A 106 8.14 6.75 -10.64
CA GLN A 106 7.91 7.66 -9.53
C GLN A 106 7.88 6.88 -8.22
N ARG A 107 8.70 7.30 -7.25
CA ARG A 107 8.67 6.75 -5.90
C ARG A 107 7.38 7.18 -5.21
N GLY A 108 6.79 6.27 -4.46
CA GLY A 108 5.59 6.50 -3.69
C GLY A 108 5.51 5.58 -2.48
N GLU A 109 4.38 5.62 -1.82
CA GLU A 109 4.09 4.78 -0.67
C GLU A 109 2.72 4.14 -0.85
N ARG A 110 2.61 2.92 -0.32
CA ARG A 110 1.34 2.21 -0.22
C ARG A 110 1.02 1.96 1.24
N ARG A 111 -0.15 2.41 1.66
CA ARG A 111 -0.67 2.13 3.00
C ARG A 111 -1.14 0.68 3.08
N VAL A 112 -0.73 -0.03 4.13
CA VAL A 112 -1.12 -1.41 4.40
C VAL A 112 -1.65 -1.55 5.82
N TYR A 113 -2.62 -2.45 6.00
CA TYR A 113 -3.32 -2.70 7.26
C TYR A 113 -3.22 -4.19 7.60
N PRO A 114 -2.16 -4.63 8.32
CA PRO A 114 -1.92 -6.06 8.57
C PRO A 114 -3.05 -6.76 9.32
N HIS A 115 -3.81 -6.02 10.12
CA HIS A 115 -4.90 -6.54 10.97
C HIS A 115 -6.26 -5.93 10.62
N ASP A 116 -6.51 -5.68 9.36
CA ASP A 116 -7.66 -4.97 8.86
C ASP A 116 -8.98 -5.55 9.40
N ARG A 117 -9.15 -6.86 9.41
CA ARG A 117 -10.36 -7.55 9.89
C ARG A 117 -10.74 -7.26 11.35
N LEU A 118 -9.80 -6.81 12.17
CA LEU A 118 -10.02 -6.55 13.59
C LEU A 118 -10.29 -5.08 13.88
N VAL A 119 -9.72 -4.18 13.08
CA VAL A 119 -9.68 -2.75 13.43
C VAL A 119 -10.02 -1.80 12.27
N SER A 120 -10.36 -2.32 11.08
CA SER A 120 -10.62 -1.50 9.90
C SER A 120 -11.67 -0.41 10.10
N HIS A 121 -12.75 -0.72 10.82
CA HIS A 121 -13.83 0.22 11.12
C HIS A 121 -13.36 1.43 11.96
N ALA A 122 -12.35 1.26 12.79
CA ALA A 122 -11.76 2.33 13.58
C ALA A 122 -10.65 3.06 12.81
N LEU A 123 -9.76 2.31 12.14
CA LEU A 123 -8.65 2.89 11.39
C LEU A 123 -9.10 3.72 10.20
N GLY A 124 -10.12 3.26 9.48
CA GLY A 124 -10.50 3.84 8.20
C GLY A 124 -9.50 3.48 7.10
N ILE A 125 -9.48 4.29 6.04
CA ILE A 125 -8.65 4.07 4.86
C ILE A 125 -8.00 5.37 4.37
N THR A 126 -6.95 5.22 3.57
CA THR A 126 -6.35 6.30 2.79
C THR A 126 -6.68 6.12 1.30
N ASP A 127 -6.59 7.20 0.54
CA ASP A 127 -6.59 7.16 -0.92
C ASP A 127 -5.23 6.69 -1.48
N VAL A 128 -5.12 6.69 -2.82
CA VAL A 128 -3.90 6.28 -3.53
C VAL A 128 -2.73 7.27 -3.34
N ASP A 129 -3.01 8.49 -2.92
CA ASP A 129 -2.03 9.53 -2.67
C ASP A 129 -1.67 9.64 -1.18
N GLY A 130 -2.17 8.68 -0.37
CA GLY A 130 -1.88 8.58 1.06
C GLY A 130 -2.63 9.59 1.93
N GLN A 131 -3.70 10.22 1.42
CA GLN A 131 -4.57 11.08 2.21
C GLN A 131 -5.62 10.25 2.95
N GLY A 132 -5.82 10.50 4.23
CA GLY A 132 -6.84 9.83 5.03
C GLY A 132 -8.25 10.21 4.60
N ILE A 133 -9.07 9.21 4.25
CA ILE A 133 -10.47 9.43 3.81
C ILE A 133 -11.44 9.28 4.96
N THR A 134 -11.24 8.26 5.81
CA THR A 134 -12.15 7.93 6.91
C THR A 134 -11.41 7.55 8.18
N GLY A 135 -12.12 7.48 9.30
CA GLY A 135 -11.64 6.97 10.58
C GLY A 135 -10.44 7.72 11.16
N ILE A 136 -9.59 7.00 11.86
CA ILE A 136 -8.36 7.53 12.48
C ILE A 136 -7.40 8.08 11.42
N GLU A 137 -7.32 7.45 10.27
CA GLU A 137 -6.50 7.92 9.15
C GLU A 137 -6.89 9.34 8.70
N ASN A 138 -8.19 9.63 8.63
CA ASN A 138 -8.66 10.97 8.28
C ASN A 138 -8.49 11.95 9.46
N HIS A 139 -8.89 11.54 10.66
CA HIS A 139 -8.86 12.44 11.82
C HIS A 139 -7.43 12.92 12.15
N PHE A 140 -6.43 12.06 12.00
CA PHE A 140 -5.03 12.36 12.26
C PHE A 140 -4.20 12.56 10.98
N ASP A 141 -4.84 12.82 9.82
CA ASP A 141 -4.17 12.90 8.53
C ASP A 141 -2.97 13.85 8.55
N GLN A 142 -3.20 15.09 8.99
CA GLN A 142 -2.15 16.08 9.05
C GLN A 142 -0.98 15.66 9.95
N SER A 143 -1.25 15.11 11.13
CA SER A 143 -0.22 14.67 12.08
C SER A 143 0.61 13.51 11.51
N LEU A 144 -0.06 12.53 10.90
CA LEU A 144 0.60 11.36 10.30
C LEU A 144 1.48 11.74 9.10
N ARG A 145 1.08 12.75 8.32
CA ARG A 145 1.84 13.21 7.15
C ARG A 145 2.99 14.13 7.49
N THR A 146 2.84 14.98 8.53
CA THR A 146 3.83 16.01 8.83
C THR A 146 4.99 15.49 9.65
N ASN A 147 4.73 14.64 10.63
CA ASN A 147 5.75 14.27 11.62
C ASN A 147 6.38 12.91 11.36
N GLY A 148 5.76 12.05 10.53
CA GLY A 148 6.21 10.66 10.34
C GLY A 148 6.26 9.82 11.62
N ALA A 149 5.91 10.42 12.77
CA ALA A 149 5.94 9.76 14.07
C ALA A 149 4.80 8.74 14.19
N PRO A 150 5.03 7.60 14.87
CA PRO A 150 3.99 6.61 15.10
C PRO A 150 2.85 7.17 15.96
N LEU A 151 1.61 6.99 15.52
CA LEU A 151 0.41 7.26 16.30
C LEU A 151 0.06 6.03 17.14
N ARG A 152 0.14 6.14 18.46
CA ARG A 152 -0.23 5.05 19.37
C ARG A 152 -1.68 5.19 19.79
N LEU A 153 -2.45 4.11 19.60
CA LEU A 153 -3.84 4.02 20.01
C LEU A 153 -3.98 3.32 21.36
N SER A 154 -5.11 3.53 22.04
CA SER A 154 -5.49 2.80 23.24
C SER A 154 -5.99 1.37 22.97
N ILE A 155 -6.23 1.02 21.72
CA ILE A 155 -6.67 -0.32 21.29
C ILE A 155 -5.62 -1.36 21.68
N ASP A 156 -6.09 -2.54 22.14
CA ASP A 156 -5.26 -3.73 22.32
C ASP A 156 -5.71 -4.80 21.31
N LEU A 157 -4.85 -5.13 20.36
CA LEU A 157 -5.19 -6.04 19.28
C LEU A 157 -5.54 -7.45 19.79
N ARG A 158 -4.91 -7.90 20.88
CA ARG A 158 -5.18 -9.21 21.48
C ARG A 158 -6.60 -9.26 22.06
N VAL A 159 -7.01 -8.17 22.71
CA VAL A 159 -8.38 -8.05 23.23
C VAL A 159 -9.39 -8.04 22.10
N GLN A 160 -9.10 -7.30 21.01
CA GLN A 160 -9.96 -7.29 19.82
C GLN A 160 -10.10 -8.68 19.18
N SER A 161 -9.02 -9.48 19.14
CA SER A 161 -9.08 -10.85 18.63
C SER A 161 -10.00 -11.74 19.46
N VAL A 162 -9.80 -11.74 20.77
CA VAL A 162 -10.64 -12.55 21.70
C VAL A 162 -12.10 -12.12 21.61
N MET A 163 -12.38 -10.81 21.66
CA MET A 163 -13.75 -10.31 21.54
C MET A 163 -14.43 -10.74 20.25
N ARG A 164 -13.68 -10.73 19.14
CA ARG A 164 -14.20 -11.16 17.83
C ARG A 164 -14.51 -12.66 17.82
N GLU A 165 -13.63 -13.49 18.36
CA GLU A 165 -13.84 -14.94 18.46
C GLU A 165 -15.08 -15.26 19.28
N GLU A 166 -15.20 -14.68 20.48
CA GLU A 166 -16.36 -14.84 21.37
C GLU A 166 -17.68 -14.37 20.71
N LEU A 167 -17.64 -13.27 19.97
CA LEU A 167 -18.82 -12.79 19.25
C LEU A 167 -19.23 -13.74 18.11
N ILE A 168 -18.27 -14.29 17.37
CA ILE A 168 -18.54 -15.27 16.30
C ILE A 168 -19.20 -16.53 16.90
N ASP A 169 -18.66 -17.03 18.01
CA ASP A 169 -19.17 -18.22 18.68
C ASP A 169 -20.58 -17.96 19.24
N ALA A 170 -20.80 -16.81 19.87
CA ALA A 170 -22.13 -16.42 20.34
C ALA A 170 -23.13 -16.26 19.20
N MET A 171 -22.73 -15.66 18.06
CA MET A 171 -23.62 -15.55 16.88
C MET A 171 -23.99 -16.94 16.33
N ALA A 172 -23.06 -17.88 16.34
CA ALA A 172 -23.33 -19.25 15.91
C ALA A 172 -24.27 -19.97 16.88
N GLU A 173 -24.07 -19.84 18.18
CA GLU A 173 -24.88 -20.47 19.22
C GLU A 173 -26.32 -19.93 19.24
N PHE A 174 -26.48 -18.61 19.19
CA PHE A 174 -27.78 -17.96 19.27
C PHE A 174 -28.44 -17.74 17.90
N LYS A 175 -27.82 -18.19 16.78
CA LYS A 175 -28.28 -17.95 15.41
C LYS A 175 -28.61 -16.48 15.12
N ALA A 176 -27.86 -15.59 15.72
CA ALA A 176 -28.04 -14.15 15.55
C ALA A 176 -27.67 -13.75 14.11
N ILE A 177 -28.55 -13.00 13.46
CA ILE A 177 -28.33 -12.41 12.15
C ILE A 177 -28.01 -10.94 12.38
N GLY A 178 -26.78 -10.54 12.07
CA GLY A 178 -26.30 -9.16 12.12
C GLY A 178 -26.04 -8.62 10.74
#